data_ab4452091d1d78192cb3bf8687c1a043
#
_entry.id   ab4452091d1d78192cb3bf8687c1a043
#
_cell.length_a   1.000
_cell.length_b   1.000
_cell.length_c   1.000
_cell.angle_alpha   90.00
_cell.angle_beta   90.00
_cell.angle_gamma   90.00
#
_symmetry.space_group_name_H-M   'P 1'
#
loop_
_entity.id
_entity.type
_entity.pdbx_description
1 polymer ?
#
loop_
_entity_poly.entity_id
_entity_poly.type
_entity_poly.pdbx_seq_one_letter_code
_entity_poly.pdbx_strand_id
1 'polypeptide(L)'
;MSKRIEVYFVPADGREPAEVLAAKAKRAYVATGFNERIAEGDFAALKVHFGESGNTGHVKPGWLAGLIGEIGQRTKHAFLTDSNTLYVGNRSNSIDHLRLAWSHGFTPEATGLPVIIADGLIGRDKREPRSAQARTSSSKIAAAILDADALVGLTHVTGHVQTGLGAAIKNVGMGCASRAGKLEQHSVTHPRID
;
A
#
# COMPACT_ATOMS: atom_id res chain seq x y z
N MET A 1 -5.29 -31.34 -4.39
CA MET A 1 -4.34 -31.05 -3.28
C MET A 1 -4.27 -29.54 -3.12
N SER A 2 -4.58 -28.99 -1.94
CA SER A 2 -4.45 -27.55 -1.71
C SER A 2 -2.95 -27.21 -1.71
N LYS A 3 -2.55 -26.30 -2.60
CA LYS A 3 -1.17 -25.81 -2.65
C LYS A 3 -0.90 -25.05 -1.34
N ARG A 4 0.06 -25.52 -0.54
CA ARG A 4 0.48 -24.78 0.66
C ARG A 4 1.06 -23.44 0.24
N ILE A 5 0.60 -22.37 0.89
CA ILE A 5 1.14 -21.03 0.70
C ILE A 5 2.37 -20.91 1.60
N GLU A 6 3.51 -20.59 1.02
CA GLU A 6 4.74 -20.34 1.77
C GLU A 6 4.74 -18.94 2.35
N VAL A 7 5.20 -18.81 3.58
CA VAL A 7 5.39 -17.55 4.29
C VAL A 7 6.86 -17.44 4.68
N TYR A 8 7.51 -16.36 4.26
CA TYR A 8 8.91 -16.10 4.55
C TYR A 8 9.03 -15.16 5.73
N PHE A 9 9.78 -15.56 6.74
CA PHE A 9 10.01 -14.79 7.96
C PHE A 9 11.49 -14.44 8.09
N VAL A 10 11.79 -13.17 8.29
CA VAL A 10 13.12 -12.65 8.58
C VAL A 10 13.07 -11.93 9.92
N PRO A 11 13.71 -12.43 10.98
CA PRO A 11 13.73 -11.76 12.27
C PRO A 11 14.31 -10.35 12.16
N ALA A 12 13.63 -9.37 12.76
CA ALA A 12 14.05 -7.97 12.79
C ALA A 12 13.70 -7.32 14.13
N ASP A 13 14.56 -6.41 14.58
CA ASP A 13 14.28 -5.52 15.72
C ASP A 13 14.19 -4.08 15.20
N GLY A 14 13.14 -3.35 15.56
CA GLY A 14 12.94 -1.96 15.12
C GLY A 14 14.03 -0.97 15.58
N ARG A 15 14.95 -1.41 16.45
CA ARG A 15 16.11 -0.64 16.89
C ARG A 15 17.35 -0.86 16.01
N GLU A 16 17.29 -1.80 15.06
CA GLU A 16 18.39 -2.02 14.13
C GLU A 16 18.56 -0.82 13.18
N PRO A 17 19.79 -0.56 12.69
CA PRO A 17 20.03 0.46 11.67
C PRO A 17 19.15 0.29 10.43
N ALA A 18 18.79 1.40 9.81
CA ALA A 18 17.88 1.39 8.65
C ALA A 18 18.38 0.52 7.49
N GLU A 19 19.69 0.50 7.26
CA GLU A 19 20.33 -0.33 6.23
C GLU A 19 20.22 -1.83 6.52
N VAL A 20 20.26 -2.23 7.80
CA VAL A 20 20.06 -3.62 8.21
C VAL A 20 18.61 -4.03 7.98
N LEU A 21 17.66 -3.18 8.35
CA LEU A 21 16.23 -3.41 8.11
C LEU A 21 15.91 -3.45 6.61
N ALA A 22 16.53 -2.57 5.81
CA ALA A 22 16.41 -2.58 4.35
C ALA A 22 16.94 -3.89 3.72
N ALA A 23 18.07 -4.38 4.19
CA ALA A 23 18.62 -5.68 3.74
C ALA A 23 17.70 -6.85 4.11
N LYS A 24 17.10 -6.82 5.30
CA LYS A 24 16.13 -7.82 5.75
C LYS A 24 14.84 -7.78 4.93
N ALA A 25 14.30 -6.60 4.65
CA ALA A 25 13.13 -6.42 3.80
C ALA A 25 13.39 -6.94 2.38
N LYS A 26 14.54 -6.60 1.78
CA LYS A 26 15.00 -7.15 0.50
C LYS A 26 15.03 -8.67 0.53
N ARG A 27 15.67 -9.27 1.54
CA ARG A 27 15.79 -10.74 1.68
C ARG A 27 14.41 -11.41 1.74
N ALA A 28 13.47 -10.84 2.52
CA ALA A 28 12.12 -11.36 2.60
C ALA A 28 11.39 -11.27 1.25
N TYR A 29 11.52 -10.14 0.55
CA TYR A 29 10.92 -9.93 -0.76
C TYR A 29 11.49 -10.90 -1.82
N VAL A 30 12.80 -11.00 -1.93
CA VAL A 30 13.47 -11.89 -2.91
C VAL A 30 13.08 -13.36 -2.69
N ALA A 31 12.97 -13.79 -1.42
CA ALA A 31 12.56 -15.16 -1.09
C ALA A 31 11.17 -15.53 -1.65
N THR A 32 10.28 -14.55 -1.87
CA THR A 32 8.95 -14.83 -2.45
C THR A 32 9.00 -15.21 -3.94
N GLY A 33 10.10 -14.94 -4.65
CA GLY A 33 10.20 -15.08 -6.10
C GLY A 33 9.32 -14.11 -6.88
N PHE A 34 8.64 -13.16 -6.20
CA PHE A 34 7.69 -12.24 -6.87
C PHE A 34 8.40 -11.30 -7.85
N ASN A 35 9.66 -10.95 -7.57
CA ASN A 35 10.45 -10.09 -8.45
C ASN A 35 10.59 -10.64 -9.88
N GLU A 36 10.59 -11.96 -10.04
CA GLU A 36 10.68 -12.61 -11.34
C GLU A 36 9.42 -12.45 -12.21
N ARG A 37 8.29 -12.07 -11.58
CA ARG A 37 7.02 -11.85 -12.25
C ARG A 37 6.85 -10.42 -12.78
N ILE A 38 7.76 -9.52 -12.43
CA ILE A 38 7.76 -8.14 -12.92
C ILE A 38 8.57 -8.10 -14.22
N ALA A 39 7.94 -7.76 -15.33
CA ALA A 39 8.56 -7.60 -16.63
C ALA A 39 9.13 -6.19 -16.81
N GLU A 40 10.05 -6.04 -17.76
CA GLU A 40 10.51 -4.73 -18.19
C GLU A 40 9.33 -3.94 -18.79
N GLY A 41 9.14 -2.71 -18.31
CA GLY A 41 8.04 -1.86 -18.74
C GLY A 41 6.76 -1.95 -17.89
N ASP A 42 6.63 -2.96 -17.03
CA ASP A 42 5.49 -3.07 -16.11
C ASP A 42 5.43 -1.89 -15.15
N PHE A 43 4.22 -1.42 -14.87
CA PHE A 43 3.96 -0.48 -13.77
C PHE A 43 3.87 -1.26 -12.45
N ALA A 44 4.79 -0.98 -11.53
CA ALA A 44 4.85 -1.64 -10.22
C ALA A 44 4.40 -0.67 -9.11
N ALA A 45 3.22 -0.90 -8.57
CA ALA A 45 2.66 -0.13 -7.45
C ALA A 45 3.15 -0.68 -6.11
N LEU A 46 3.92 0.11 -5.36
CA LEU A 46 4.34 -0.19 -4.00
C LEU A 46 3.38 0.49 -3.03
N LYS A 47 2.38 -0.27 -2.56
CA LYS A 47 1.35 0.24 -1.66
C LYS A 47 1.87 0.30 -0.23
N VAL A 48 1.97 1.50 0.29
CA VAL A 48 2.37 1.77 1.67
C VAL A 48 1.38 2.74 2.32
N HIS A 49 1.18 2.63 3.63
CA HIS A 49 0.50 3.64 4.41
C HIS A 49 1.53 4.69 4.82
N PHE A 50 1.41 5.91 4.30
CA PHE A 50 2.39 6.98 4.53
C PHE A 50 2.43 7.52 5.97
N GLY A 51 1.55 7.04 6.84
CA GLY A 51 1.43 7.49 8.23
C GLY A 51 0.30 8.50 8.42
N GLU A 52 0.19 9.00 9.65
CA GLU A 52 -0.72 10.10 10.04
C GLU A 52 0.11 11.22 10.68
N SER A 53 -0.40 12.44 10.62
CA SER A 53 0.26 13.58 11.26
C SER A 53 0.52 13.31 12.75
N GLY A 54 1.76 13.51 13.18
CA GLY A 54 2.20 13.25 14.55
C GLY A 54 2.39 11.78 14.92
N ASN A 55 2.11 10.83 14.04
CA ASN A 55 2.33 9.40 14.28
C ASN A 55 3.70 8.95 13.77
N THR A 56 4.47 8.28 14.61
CA THR A 56 5.78 7.73 14.25
C THR A 56 5.76 6.24 13.91
N GLY A 57 4.63 5.55 14.15
CA GLY A 57 4.47 4.12 13.95
C GLY A 57 4.07 3.76 12.51
N HIS A 58 4.81 4.24 11.52
CA HIS A 58 4.62 3.90 10.10
C HIS A 58 5.90 3.30 9.51
N VAL A 59 5.81 2.62 8.38
CA VAL A 59 6.97 2.14 7.61
C VAL A 59 7.87 3.33 7.29
N LYS A 60 9.17 3.20 7.51
CA LYS A 60 10.11 4.29 7.19
C LYS A 60 10.67 4.12 5.77
N PRO A 61 10.85 5.21 5.01
CA PRO A 61 11.37 5.14 3.64
C PRO A 61 12.71 4.37 3.53
N GLY A 62 13.64 4.62 4.47
CA GLY A 62 14.93 3.96 4.51
C GLY A 62 14.88 2.43 4.63
N TRP A 63 13.81 1.88 5.21
CA TRP A 63 13.63 0.43 5.31
C TRP A 63 13.28 -0.22 3.97
N LEU A 64 12.86 0.57 2.99
CA LEU A 64 12.42 0.10 1.68
C LEU A 64 13.53 0.11 0.63
N ALA A 65 14.67 0.75 0.90
CA ALA A 65 15.73 1.00 -0.09
C ALA A 65 16.20 -0.29 -0.79
N GLY A 66 16.41 -1.37 -0.04
CA GLY A 66 16.84 -2.65 -0.61
C GLY A 66 15.80 -3.30 -1.52
N LEU A 67 14.53 -3.26 -1.14
CA LEU A 67 13.41 -3.78 -1.93
C LEU A 67 13.17 -2.92 -3.17
N ILE A 68 13.20 -1.61 -3.03
CA ILE A 68 13.06 -0.67 -4.16
C ILE A 68 14.17 -0.91 -5.18
N GLY A 69 15.41 -1.12 -4.72
CA GLY A 69 16.54 -1.45 -5.60
C GLY A 69 16.32 -2.74 -6.40
N GLU A 70 15.73 -3.78 -5.80
CA GLU A 70 15.40 -5.03 -6.51
C GLU A 70 14.32 -4.82 -7.58
N ILE A 71 13.25 -4.09 -7.25
CA ILE A 71 12.19 -3.77 -8.22
C ILE A 71 12.73 -2.90 -9.35
N GLY A 72 13.59 -1.92 -9.03
CA GLY A 72 14.20 -1.01 -10.00
C GLY A 72 15.15 -1.70 -11.00
N GLN A 73 15.61 -2.93 -10.72
CA GLN A 73 16.34 -3.76 -11.69
C GLN A 73 15.40 -4.40 -12.73
N ARG A 74 14.12 -4.51 -12.42
CA ARG A 74 13.12 -5.14 -13.28
C ARG A 74 12.38 -4.11 -14.12
N THR A 75 11.91 -3.02 -13.52
CA THR A 75 11.18 -1.95 -14.22
C THR A 75 11.60 -0.55 -13.76
N LYS A 76 11.50 0.42 -14.66
CA LYS A 76 11.68 1.86 -14.36
C LYS A 76 10.35 2.56 -14.00
N HIS A 77 9.23 1.85 -14.07
CA HIS A 77 7.88 2.38 -13.84
C HIS A 77 7.34 2.02 -12.45
N ALA A 78 8.23 1.84 -11.47
CA ALA A 78 7.82 1.64 -10.08
C ALA A 78 7.43 2.98 -9.43
N PHE A 79 6.42 2.95 -8.54
CA PHE A 79 5.96 4.11 -7.79
C PHE A 79 5.44 3.73 -6.40
N LEU A 80 5.58 4.64 -5.44
CA LEU A 80 4.96 4.53 -4.13
C LEU A 80 3.52 5.05 -4.18
N THR A 81 2.60 4.39 -3.49
CA THR A 81 1.19 4.77 -3.57
C THR A 81 0.40 4.52 -2.28
N ASP A 82 -0.62 5.32 -2.09
CA ASP A 82 -1.74 5.16 -1.17
C ASP A 82 -3.00 5.77 -1.80
N SER A 83 -4.14 5.68 -1.14
CA SER A 83 -5.37 6.34 -1.55
C SER A 83 -5.97 7.20 -0.43
N ASN A 84 -6.75 8.22 -0.83
CA ASN A 84 -7.33 9.18 0.10
C ASN A 84 -8.28 8.54 1.12
N THR A 85 -8.40 9.16 2.30
CA THR A 85 -9.26 8.69 3.38
C THR A 85 -10.69 9.23 3.25
N LEU A 86 -11.64 8.57 3.94
CA LEU A 86 -13.01 9.09 4.08
C LEU A 86 -13.10 10.22 5.08
N TYR A 87 -12.34 10.12 6.18
CA TYR A 87 -12.35 11.12 7.24
C TYR A 87 -11.56 12.37 6.84
N VAL A 88 -11.92 13.48 7.47
CA VAL A 88 -11.22 14.76 7.31
C VAL A 88 -9.85 14.67 7.97
N GLY A 89 -8.82 15.17 7.29
CA GLY A 89 -7.43 15.16 7.76
C GLY A 89 -6.45 15.29 6.60
N ASN A 90 -5.17 15.17 6.89
CA ASN A 90 -4.08 15.39 5.93
C ASN A 90 -4.01 14.34 4.80
N ARG A 91 -4.91 13.35 4.79
CA ARG A 91 -5.04 12.36 3.72
C ARG A 91 -6.41 12.38 3.04
N SER A 92 -7.18 13.46 3.22
CA SER A 92 -8.52 13.59 2.61
C SER A 92 -8.50 14.05 1.15
N ASN A 93 -7.36 14.56 0.66
CA ASN A 93 -7.12 14.94 -0.73
C ASN A 93 -5.64 14.72 -1.08
N SER A 94 -5.33 14.62 -2.37
CA SER A 94 -3.98 14.28 -2.83
C SER A 94 -2.92 15.30 -2.49
N ILE A 95 -3.26 16.59 -2.42
CA ILE A 95 -2.28 17.64 -2.15
C ILE A 95 -1.75 17.51 -0.71
N ASP A 96 -2.66 17.44 0.25
CA ASP A 96 -2.28 17.31 1.66
C ASP A 96 -1.70 15.93 1.95
N HIS A 97 -2.19 14.89 1.28
CA HIS A 97 -1.67 13.54 1.39
C HIS A 97 -0.21 13.44 0.89
N LEU A 98 0.12 14.07 -0.24
CA LEU A 98 1.49 14.16 -0.74
C LEU A 98 2.39 14.95 0.23
N ARG A 99 1.92 16.09 0.74
CA ARG A 99 2.67 16.86 1.74
C ARG A 99 2.96 16.04 2.99
N LEU A 100 1.99 15.26 3.46
CA LEU A 100 2.18 14.34 4.58
C LEU A 100 3.21 13.25 4.25
N ALA A 101 3.11 12.61 3.09
CA ALA A 101 4.09 11.62 2.65
C ALA A 101 5.51 12.21 2.61
N TRP A 102 5.67 13.39 2.06
CA TRP A 102 6.96 14.09 2.02
C TRP A 102 7.48 14.46 3.42
N SER A 103 6.61 14.92 4.31
CA SER A 103 7.01 15.23 5.71
C SER A 103 7.47 13.99 6.49
N HIS A 104 7.06 12.80 6.04
CA HIS A 104 7.49 11.51 6.58
C HIS A 104 8.68 10.89 5.81
N GLY A 105 9.27 11.66 4.88
CA GLY A 105 10.47 11.28 4.12
C GLY A 105 10.22 10.47 2.85
N PHE A 106 8.97 10.28 2.43
CA PHE A 106 8.65 9.62 1.17
C PHE A 106 8.77 10.62 0.01
N THR A 107 9.98 11.07 -0.26
CA THR A 107 10.27 11.96 -1.39
C THR A 107 11.02 11.20 -2.49
N PRO A 108 10.96 11.67 -3.76
CA PRO A 108 11.71 11.06 -4.85
C PRO A 108 13.23 11.01 -4.59
N GLU A 109 13.77 12.02 -3.91
CA GLU A 109 15.19 12.10 -3.58
C GLU A 109 15.59 11.03 -2.55
N ALA A 110 14.72 10.74 -1.58
CA ALA A 110 14.99 9.77 -0.52
C ALA A 110 14.72 8.33 -0.95
N THR A 111 13.74 8.12 -1.82
CA THR A 111 13.28 6.77 -2.21
C THR A 111 13.67 6.36 -3.62
N GLY A 112 14.02 7.30 -4.49
CA GLY A 112 14.24 7.08 -5.92
C GLY A 112 12.94 6.84 -6.72
N LEU A 113 11.76 6.94 -6.07
CA LEU A 113 10.47 6.66 -6.69
C LEU A 113 9.51 7.85 -6.56
N PRO A 114 8.67 8.11 -7.58
CA PRO A 114 7.58 9.06 -7.46
C PRO A 114 6.51 8.54 -6.49
N VAL A 115 5.79 9.47 -5.86
CA VAL A 115 4.59 9.18 -5.05
C VAL A 115 3.35 9.57 -5.85
N ILE A 116 2.42 8.62 -6.02
CA ILE A 116 1.15 8.81 -6.71
C ILE A 116 0.01 8.48 -5.74
N ILE A 117 -0.90 9.43 -5.50
CA ILE A 117 -2.13 9.15 -4.77
C ILE A 117 -3.14 8.55 -5.74
N ALA A 118 -3.45 7.28 -5.55
CA ALA A 118 -4.00 6.40 -6.56
C ALA A 118 -5.45 6.70 -6.98
N ASP A 119 -6.22 7.40 -6.16
CA ASP A 119 -7.63 7.72 -6.41
C ASP A 119 -7.88 9.19 -6.80
N GLY A 120 -6.82 9.87 -7.31
CA GLY A 120 -6.88 11.22 -7.85
C GLY A 120 -7.06 12.31 -6.80
N LEU A 121 -7.29 13.54 -7.26
CA LEU A 121 -7.22 14.75 -6.45
C LEU A 121 -8.08 14.69 -5.16
N ILE A 122 -9.30 14.17 -5.27
CA ILE A 122 -10.28 14.12 -4.16
C ILE A 122 -10.84 12.72 -3.92
N GLY A 123 -10.14 11.68 -4.36
CA GLY A 123 -10.52 10.28 -4.12
C GLY A 123 -11.64 9.75 -5.04
N ARG A 124 -11.83 10.34 -6.23
CA ARG A 124 -12.91 9.98 -7.16
C ARG A 124 -12.45 9.06 -8.30
N ASP A 125 -11.14 8.98 -8.56
CA ASP A 125 -10.61 8.17 -9.65
C ASP A 125 -10.60 6.71 -9.25
N LYS A 126 -11.44 5.94 -9.90
CA LYS A 126 -11.69 4.53 -9.60
C LYS A 126 -11.76 3.68 -10.86
N ARG A 127 -11.47 2.40 -10.69
CA ARG A 127 -11.75 1.33 -11.65
C ARG A 127 -12.53 0.21 -10.96
N GLU A 128 -13.25 -0.55 -11.75
CA GLU A 128 -13.93 -1.76 -11.31
C GLU A 128 -13.19 -2.97 -11.90
N PRO A 129 -12.72 -3.91 -11.07
CA PRO A 129 -12.01 -5.09 -11.57
C PRO A 129 -12.96 -5.96 -12.41
N ARG A 130 -12.46 -6.46 -13.54
CA ARG A 130 -13.18 -7.37 -14.43
C ARG A 130 -13.19 -8.80 -13.88
N SER A 131 -13.63 -9.02 -12.64
CA SER A 131 -13.67 -10.36 -12.06
C SER A 131 -15.10 -10.80 -11.79
N ALA A 132 -15.48 -11.92 -12.43
CA ALA A 132 -16.75 -12.61 -12.16
C ALA A 132 -16.82 -13.25 -10.76
N GLN A 133 -15.73 -13.25 -10.00
CA GLN A 133 -15.61 -13.88 -8.67
C GLN A 133 -15.66 -12.89 -7.50
N ALA A 134 -15.87 -11.59 -7.77
CA ALA A 134 -16.03 -10.62 -6.70
C ALA A 134 -17.31 -10.90 -5.91
N ARG A 135 -17.18 -11.26 -4.63
CA ARG A 135 -18.31 -11.44 -3.71
C ARG A 135 -19.09 -10.16 -3.45
N THR A 136 -18.52 -9.01 -3.78
CA THR A 136 -19.14 -7.69 -3.77
C THR A 136 -19.42 -7.26 -5.18
N SER A 137 -20.63 -6.87 -5.49
CA SER A 137 -21.12 -6.54 -6.83
C SER A 137 -20.40 -5.36 -7.52
N SER A 138 -19.56 -4.60 -6.80
CA SER A 138 -18.77 -3.51 -7.36
C SER A 138 -17.61 -3.11 -6.44
N SER A 139 -16.46 -3.77 -6.57
CA SER A 139 -15.24 -3.27 -5.89
C SER A 139 -14.71 -2.04 -6.61
N LYS A 140 -14.74 -0.89 -5.96
CA LYS A 140 -14.25 0.39 -6.52
C LYS A 140 -12.81 0.62 -6.07
N ILE A 141 -11.86 0.14 -6.86
CA ILE A 141 -10.42 0.25 -6.59
C ILE A 141 -9.90 1.61 -7.07
N ALA A 142 -8.92 2.16 -6.38
CA ALA A 142 -8.20 3.36 -6.80
C ALA A 142 -7.53 3.14 -8.17
N ALA A 143 -7.72 4.07 -9.10
CA ALA A 143 -7.42 3.87 -10.52
C ALA A 143 -5.96 3.47 -10.76
N ALA A 144 -4.98 4.22 -10.22
CA ALA A 144 -3.57 3.94 -10.47
C ALA A 144 -3.10 2.59 -9.89
N ILE A 145 -3.78 2.06 -8.87
CA ILE A 145 -3.47 0.73 -8.32
C ILE A 145 -3.98 -0.37 -9.26
N LEU A 146 -5.17 -0.22 -9.83
CA LEU A 146 -5.72 -1.23 -10.73
C LEU A 146 -5.14 -1.15 -12.14
N ASP A 147 -4.62 0.02 -12.52
CA ASP A 147 -3.93 0.24 -13.80
C ASP A 147 -2.46 -0.27 -13.74
N ALA A 148 -1.93 -0.63 -12.55
CA ALA A 148 -0.61 -1.22 -12.40
C ALA A 148 -0.61 -2.72 -12.70
N ASP A 149 0.49 -3.22 -13.29
CA ASP A 149 0.67 -4.64 -13.64
C ASP A 149 1.08 -5.47 -12.41
N ALA A 150 1.76 -4.86 -11.45
CA ALA A 150 2.21 -5.50 -10.21
C ALA A 150 1.87 -4.66 -8.99
N LEU A 151 1.45 -5.32 -7.89
CA LEU A 151 1.18 -4.69 -6.60
C LEU A 151 2.01 -5.34 -5.50
N VAL A 152 2.82 -4.53 -4.80
CA VAL A 152 3.57 -4.94 -3.61
C VAL A 152 3.04 -4.20 -2.39
N GLY A 153 2.43 -4.93 -1.46
CA GLY A 153 1.91 -4.36 -0.21
C GLY A 153 3.00 -4.25 0.86
N LEU A 154 3.33 -3.03 1.25
CA LEU A 154 4.30 -2.71 2.30
C LEU A 154 3.55 -2.28 3.56
N THR A 155 3.54 -3.14 4.57
CA THR A 155 2.59 -2.99 5.66
C THR A 155 3.27 -2.98 7.02
N HIS A 156 2.90 -2.01 7.82
CA HIS A 156 3.14 -1.99 9.26
C HIS A 156 1.97 -2.65 10.00
N VAL A 157 2.25 -3.51 10.96
CA VAL A 157 1.23 -4.15 11.79
C VAL A 157 0.89 -3.20 12.94
N THR A 158 -0.39 -2.88 13.11
CA THR A 158 -0.88 -1.97 14.18
C THR A 158 -2.13 -2.52 14.85
N GLY A 159 -2.44 -2.02 16.05
CA GLY A 159 -3.78 -2.13 16.61
C GLY A 159 -4.78 -1.31 15.79
N HIS A 160 -6.03 -1.72 15.78
CA HIS A 160 -7.12 -1.01 15.11
C HIS A 160 -8.42 -1.08 15.89
N VAL A 161 -9.07 0.09 16.09
CA VAL A 161 -10.25 0.22 16.96
C VAL A 161 -11.41 -0.69 16.53
N GLN A 162 -11.70 -0.77 15.23
CA GLN A 162 -12.85 -1.55 14.73
C GLN A 162 -12.51 -3.01 14.43
N THR A 163 -11.30 -3.30 13.96
CA THR A 163 -10.91 -4.65 13.48
C THR A 163 -9.94 -5.37 14.41
N GLY A 164 -9.57 -4.76 15.54
CA GLY A 164 -8.56 -5.23 16.48
C GLY A 164 -7.14 -5.13 15.91
N LEU A 165 -6.93 -5.55 14.66
CA LEU A 165 -5.64 -5.59 13.98
C LEU A 165 -5.72 -4.91 12.62
N GLY A 166 -4.77 -4.03 12.34
CA GLY A 166 -4.49 -3.46 11.02
C GLY A 166 -3.19 -4.02 10.46
N ALA A 167 -3.27 -4.79 9.37
CA ALA A 167 -2.13 -5.42 8.73
C ALA A 167 -2.31 -5.49 7.20
N ALA A 168 -1.62 -6.41 6.51
CA ALA A 168 -1.60 -6.51 5.05
C ALA A 168 -3.00 -6.59 4.42
N ILE A 169 -3.91 -7.38 4.98
CA ILE A 169 -5.29 -7.52 4.46
C ILE A 169 -6.00 -6.17 4.47
N LYS A 170 -5.85 -5.39 5.55
CA LYS A 170 -6.47 -4.06 5.65
C LYS A 170 -5.78 -3.04 4.74
N ASN A 171 -4.45 -3.06 4.69
CA ASN A 171 -3.68 -2.15 3.83
C ASN A 171 -4.01 -2.35 2.34
N VAL A 172 -4.23 -3.59 1.90
CA VAL A 172 -4.62 -3.89 0.53
C VAL A 172 -6.14 -3.78 0.37
N GLY A 173 -6.94 -4.48 1.18
CA GLY A 173 -8.39 -4.56 0.99
C GLY A 173 -9.11 -3.22 1.08
N MET A 174 -8.78 -2.41 2.09
CA MET A 174 -9.35 -1.08 2.25
C MET A 174 -8.45 0.03 1.69
N GLY A 175 -7.13 -0.10 1.87
CA GLY A 175 -6.17 0.91 1.46
C GLY A 175 -6.02 1.06 -0.05
N CYS A 176 -6.36 0.04 -0.85
CA CYS A 176 -6.38 0.12 -2.31
C CYS A 176 -7.74 0.57 -2.87
N ALA A 177 -8.80 0.66 -2.04
CA ALA A 177 -10.09 1.17 -2.49
C ALA A 177 -10.06 2.70 -2.66
N SER A 178 -10.81 3.20 -3.65
CA SER A 178 -11.13 4.63 -3.77
C SER A 178 -12.01 5.08 -2.60
N ARG A 179 -12.23 6.38 -2.42
CA ARG A 179 -13.17 6.88 -1.39
C ARG A 179 -14.55 6.26 -1.53
N ALA A 180 -15.06 6.12 -2.75
CA ALA A 180 -16.35 5.47 -2.99
C ALA A 180 -16.33 3.98 -2.60
N GLY A 181 -15.24 3.26 -2.86
CA GLY A 181 -15.09 1.87 -2.44
C GLY A 181 -14.98 1.73 -0.92
N LYS A 182 -14.24 2.62 -0.25
CA LYS A 182 -14.17 2.66 1.21
C LYS A 182 -15.54 2.93 1.84
N LEU A 183 -16.32 3.86 1.28
CA LEU A 183 -17.66 4.16 1.75
C LEU A 183 -18.57 2.93 1.64
N GLU A 184 -18.52 2.23 0.52
CA GLU A 184 -19.30 1.00 0.30
C GLU A 184 -18.91 -0.09 1.31
N GLN A 185 -17.61 -0.31 1.57
CA GLN A 185 -17.14 -1.26 2.57
C GLN A 185 -17.62 -0.92 4.00
N HIS A 186 -17.80 0.36 4.32
CA HIS A 186 -18.33 0.80 5.61
C HIS A 186 -19.86 0.78 5.67
N SER A 187 -20.56 0.82 4.54
CA SER A 187 -22.02 0.91 4.49
C SER A 187 -22.76 -0.39 4.84
N VAL A 188 -22.06 -1.52 4.92
CA VAL A 188 -22.64 -2.80 5.34
C VAL A 188 -22.92 -2.89 6.85
N THR A 189 -22.52 -1.90 7.63
CA THR A 189 -22.79 -1.79 9.06
C THR A 189 -23.89 -0.74 9.30
N HIS A 190 -25.11 -1.00 8.80
CA HIS A 190 -26.27 -0.16 9.15
C HIS A 190 -26.76 -0.53 10.55
N PRO A 191 -26.85 0.42 11.51
CA PRO A 191 -27.59 0.19 12.72
C PRO A 191 -29.07 -0.03 12.33
N ARG A 192 -29.65 -1.14 12.75
CA ARG A 192 -31.11 -1.29 12.76
C ARG A 192 -31.60 -0.47 13.92
N ILE A 193 -32.44 0.54 13.65
CA ILE A 193 -33.20 1.26 14.66
C ILE A 193 -34.55 0.55 14.67
N ASP A 194 -34.81 -0.18 15.76
CA ASP A 194 -36.13 -0.78 16.04
C ASP A 194 -37.10 0.27 16.56
#